data_149865ddd6f45b9b8b9e1a4e503928e3
#
_entry.id   149865ddd6f45b9b8b9e1a4e503928e3
#
_cell.length_a   1.000
_cell.length_b   1.000
_cell.length_c   1.000
_cell.angle_alpha   90.00
_cell.angle_beta   90.00
_cell.angle_gamma   90.00
#
_symmetry.space_group_name_H-M   'P 1'
#
loop_
_entity.id
_entity.type
_entity.pdbx_description
1 polymer ?
#
loop_
_entity_poly.entity_id
_entity_poly.type
_entity_poly.pdbx_seq_one_letter_code
_entity_poly.pdbx_strand_id
1 'polypeptide(L)'
;MYKEASKMKLRFATSKGNLSVEDLWDLNLITLDKLAVALDEEISKSPRKSFIAETTPENEVAKLKLDILKDIIKTKMEEKNKKDAEKQRLSEKNKLLEILAKKEEASLENLSIEELKKKIAELE
;
A
#
# COMPACT_ATOMS: atom_id res chain seq x y z
N MET A 1 9.24 13.20 -14.25
CA MET A 1 7.99 13.48 -13.51
C MET A 1 8.26 14.29 -12.26
N TYR A 2 8.92 13.77 -11.26
CA TYR A 2 9.20 14.52 -10.02
C TYR A 2 10.16 15.70 -10.21
N LYS A 3 11.14 15.56 -11.08
CA LYS A 3 12.06 16.63 -11.41
C LYS A 3 11.33 17.85 -11.99
N GLU A 4 10.40 17.62 -12.89
CA GLU A 4 9.57 18.68 -13.49
C GLU A 4 8.67 19.32 -12.46
N ALA A 5 8.03 18.51 -11.61
CA ALA A 5 7.20 18.99 -10.51
C ALA A 5 8.00 19.87 -9.55
N SER A 6 9.21 19.50 -9.24
CA SER A 6 10.10 20.26 -8.38
C SER A 6 10.51 21.60 -9.03
N LYS A 7 10.86 21.59 -10.32
CA LYS A 7 11.20 22.81 -11.06
C LYS A 7 10.04 23.79 -11.13
N MET A 8 8.82 23.28 -11.35
CA MET A 8 7.60 24.09 -11.46
C MET A 8 7.02 24.45 -10.09
N LYS A 9 7.56 23.93 -9.01
CA LYS A 9 7.04 24.11 -7.65
C LYS A 9 5.55 23.79 -7.58
N LEU A 10 5.15 22.63 -8.13
CA LEU A 10 3.75 22.20 -8.17
C LEU A 10 3.15 22.15 -6.78
N ARG A 11 1.91 22.61 -6.69
CA ARG A 11 1.11 22.57 -5.48
C ARG A 11 -0.26 21.99 -5.79
N PHE A 12 -0.77 21.21 -4.86
CA PHE A 12 -2.07 20.55 -4.96
C PHE A 12 -3.06 21.25 -4.04
N ALA A 13 -4.12 21.78 -4.63
CA ALA A 13 -5.17 22.44 -3.86
C ALA A 13 -5.99 21.38 -3.11
N THR A 14 -6.06 21.51 -1.80
CA THR A 14 -6.86 20.65 -0.93
C THR A 14 -7.66 21.47 0.07
N SER A 15 -8.58 20.82 0.78
CA SER A 15 -9.31 21.46 1.88
C SER A 15 -8.41 21.98 2.99
N LYS A 16 -7.20 21.43 3.10
CA LYS A 16 -6.18 21.85 4.08
C LYS A 16 -5.23 22.92 3.54
N GLY A 17 -5.43 23.39 2.32
CA GLY A 17 -4.58 24.35 1.64
C GLY A 17 -3.78 23.73 0.50
N ASN A 18 -2.77 24.44 0.02
CA ASN A 18 -1.90 23.97 -1.04
C ASN A 18 -0.81 23.05 -0.48
N LEU A 19 -0.76 21.82 -0.98
CA LEU A 19 0.22 20.82 -0.58
C LEU A 19 1.29 20.63 -1.64
N SER A 20 2.53 20.41 -1.20
CA SER A 20 3.62 20.01 -2.08
C SER A 20 3.55 18.53 -2.41
N VAL A 21 4.37 18.06 -3.36
CA VAL A 21 4.49 16.63 -3.67
C VAL A 21 4.89 15.84 -2.43
N GLU A 22 5.80 16.36 -1.63
CA GLU A 22 6.25 15.72 -0.39
C GLU A 22 5.12 15.54 0.60
N ASP A 23 4.25 16.54 0.73
CA ASP A 23 3.09 16.51 1.62
C ASP A 23 2.06 15.44 1.20
N LEU A 24 1.99 15.12 -0.08
CA LEU A 24 1.09 14.08 -0.59
C LEU A 24 1.40 12.71 -0.03
N TRP A 25 2.64 12.43 0.27
CA TRP A 25 3.07 11.15 0.86
C TRP A 25 2.49 10.92 2.26
N ASP A 26 2.12 11.99 2.95
CA ASP A 26 1.50 11.94 4.28
C ASP A 26 -0.01 11.72 4.24
N LEU A 27 -0.64 11.83 3.06
CA LEU A 27 -2.07 11.64 2.90
C LEU A 27 -2.43 10.15 2.83
N ASN A 28 -3.66 9.81 3.27
CA ASN A 28 -4.16 8.46 3.15
C ASN A 28 -4.62 8.17 1.70
N LEU A 29 -4.80 6.89 1.38
CA LEU A 29 -5.20 6.45 0.04
C LEU A 29 -6.55 7.02 -0.40
N ILE A 30 -7.49 7.16 0.52
CA ILE A 30 -8.84 7.69 0.23
C ILE A 30 -8.74 9.15 -0.21
N THR A 31 -7.96 9.96 0.48
CA THR A 31 -7.75 11.37 0.15
C THR A 31 -7.03 11.52 -1.19
N LEU A 32 -5.99 10.73 -1.42
CA LEU A 32 -5.25 10.71 -2.68
C LEU A 32 -6.14 10.32 -3.85
N ASP A 33 -6.98 9.32 -3.68
CA ASP A 33 -7.94 8.88 -4.69
C ASP A 33 -8.93 9.99 -5.05
N LYS A 34 -9.47 10.68 -4.06
CA LYS A 34 -10.37 11.82 -4.28
C LYS A 34 -9.70 12.94 -5.06
N LEU A 35 -8.44 13.26 -4.75
CA LEU A 35 -7.68 14.27 -5.49
C LEU A 35 -7.44 13.84 -6.94
N ALA A 36 -7.10 12.58 -7.16
CA ALA A 36 -6.89 12.04 -8.50
C ALA A 36 -8.17 12.07 -9.34
N VAL A 37 -9.29 11.67 -8.76
CA VAL A 37 -10.60 11.71 -9.44
C VAL A 37 -10.99 13.13 -9.81
N ALA A 38 -10.80 14.07 -8.89
CA ALA A 38 -11.10 15.50 -9.14
C ALA A 38 -10.26 16.06 -10.30
N LEU A 39 -8.97 15.76 -10.35
CA LEU A 39 -8.08 16.17 -11.44
C LEU A 39 -8.45 15.52 -12.76
N ASP A 40 -8.79 14.25 -12.75
CA ASP A 40 -9.22 13.51 -13.94
C ASP A 40 -10.51 14.12 -14.52
N GLU A 41 -11.46 14.49 -13.67
CA GLU A 41 -12.68 15.19 -14.07
C GLU A 41 -12.39 16.55 -14.67
N GLU A 42 -11.47 17.33 -14.10
CA GLU A 42 -11.06 18.62 -14.66
C GLU A 42 -10.47 18.48 -16.04
N ILE A 43 -9.61 17.50 -16.24
CA ILE A 43 -8.99 17.20 -17.54
C ILE A 43 -10.06 16.79 -18.55
N SER A 44 -11.01 15.95 -18.15
CA SER A 44 -12.11 15.49 -19.01
C SER A 44 -13.08 16.60 -19.40
N LYS A 45 -13.31 17.55 -18.51
CA LYS A 45 -14.19 18.72 -18.77
C LYS A 45 -13.50 19.83 -19.56
N SER A 46 -12.18 19.78 -19.69
CA SER A 46 -11.42 20.75 -20.47
C SER A 46 -11.87 20.67 -21.94
N PRO A 47 -12.41 21.74 -22.53
CA PRO A 47 -12.91 21.67 -23.90
C PRO A 47 -11.76 21.43 -24.88
N ARG A 48 -11.90 20.40 -25.69
CA ARG A 48 -11.02 20.17 -26.85
C ARG A 48 -11.39 21.18 -27.92
N LYS A 49 -10.73 22.33 -27.90
CA LYS A 49 -11.13 23.45 -28.77
C LYS A 49 -10.61 23.37 -30.18
N SER A 50 -9.60 22.56 -30.46
CA SER A 50 -9.02 22.47 -31.78
C SER A 50 -8.28 21.18 -32.01
N PHE A 51 -8.44 20.60 -33.19
CA PHE A 51 -7.65 19.47 -33.65
C PHE A 51 -6.19 19.85 -33.97
N ILE A 52 -5.92 21.13 -34.05
CA ILE A 52 -4.61 21.69 -34.37
C ILE A 52 -3.88 22.13 -33.13
N ALA A 53 -4.59 22.51 -32.08
CA ALA A 53 -4.01 22.97 -30.83
C ALA A 53 -3.45 21.78 -30.05
N GLU A 54 -2.17 21.83 -29.77
CA GLU A 54 -1.52 20.96 -28.81
C GLU A 54 -2.12 21.23 -27.42
N THR A 55 -1.88 20.31 -26.49
CA THR A 55 -2.33 20.47 -25.11
C THR A 55 -1.90 21.82 -24.54
N THR A 56 -2.84 22.52 -23.89
CA THR A 56 -2.53 23.78 -23.23
C THR A 56 -1.54 23.53 -22.08
N PRO A 57 -0.69 24.50 -21.71
CA PRO A 57 0.21 24.36 -20.56
C PRO A 57 -0.51 23.98 -19.28
N GLU A 58 -1.75 24.48 -19.09
CA GLU A 58 -2.59 24.13 -17.93
C GLU A 58 -2.97 22.65 -17.92
N ASN A 59 -3.30 22.09 -19.08
CA ASN A 59 -3.60 20.67 -19.23
C ASN A 59 -2.38 19.80 -19.00
N GLU A 60 -1.21 20.24 -19.44
CA GLU A 60 0.06 19.52 -19.19
C GLU A 60 0.38 19.49 -17.69
N VAL A 61 0.18 20.60 -17.00
CA VAL A 61 0.37 20.68 -15.55
C VAL A 61 -0.61 19.77 -14.83
N ALA A 62 -1.89 19.79 -15.23
CA ALA A 62 -2.91 18.93 -14.65
C ALA A 62 -2.60 17.45 -14.87
N LYS A 63 -2.15 17.08 -16.07
CA LYS A 63 -1.72 15.69 -16.36
C LYS A 63 -0.52 15.28 -15.52
N LEU A 64 0.46 16.17 -15.36
CA LEU A 64 1.63 15.92 -14.53
C LEU A 64 1.24 15.68 -13.08
N LYS A 65 0.35 16.51 -12.54
CA LYS A 65 -0.21 16.33 -11.19
C LYS A 65 -0.91 14.99 -11.04
N LEU A 66 -1.73 14.64 -12.04
CA LEU A 66 -2.44 13.35 -12.03
C LEU A 66 -1.49 12.17 -12.08
N ASP A 67 -0.45 12.24 -12.91
CA ASP A 67 0.57 11.19 -13.02
C ASP A 67 1.32 11.00 -11.70
N ILE A 68 1.64 12.10 -11.02
CA ILE A 68 2.28 12.06 -9.69
C ILE A 68 1.36 11.42 -8.67
N LEU A 69 0.07 11.79 -8.64
CA LEU A 69 -0.91 11.19 -7.73
C LEU A 69 -1.06 9.68 -7.99
N LYS A 70 -1.14 9.28 -9.25
CA LYS A 70 -1.21 7.86 -9.62
C LYS A 70 0.01 7.08 -9.16
N ASP A 71 1.20 7.66 -9.31
CA ASP A 71 2.44 7.02 -8.88
C ASP A 71 2.50 6.85 -7.36
N ILE A 72 2.13 7.89 -6.62
CA ILE A 72 2.08 7.85 -5.15
C ILE A 72 1.06 6.81 -4.68
N ILE A 73 -0.13 6.79 -5.27
CA ILE A 73 -1.18 5.81 -4.94
C ILE A 73 -0.68 4.39 -5.21
N LYS A 74 -0.06 4.16 -6.37
CA LYS A 74 0.48 2.86 -6.75
C LYS A 74 1.53 2.39 -5.73
N THR A 75 2.47 3.25 -5.38
CA THR A 75 3.52 2.94 -4.41
C THR A 75 2.94 2.61 -3.03
N LYS A 76 1.98 3.40 -2.56
CA LYS A 76 1.32 3.16 -1.28
C LYS A 76 0.51 1.87 -1.28
N MET A 77 -0.16 1.54 -2.38
CA MET A 77 -0.89 0.28 -2.52
C MET A 77 0.05 -0.92 -2.52
N GLU A 78 1.17 -0.82 -3.21
CA GLU A 78 2.20 -1.87 -3.22
C GLU A 78 2.77 -2.10 -1.82
N GLU A 79 3.08 -1.03 -1.09
CA GLU A 79 3.55 -1.11 0.29
C GLU A 79 2.50 -1.73 1.21
N LYS A 80 1.24 -1.35 1.07
CA LYS A 80 0.13 -1.90 1.84
C LYS A 80 -0.04 -3.38 1.56
N ASN A 81 -0.05 -3.78 0.30
CA ASN A 81 -0.20 -5.17 -0.10
C ASN A 81 0.96 -6.02 0.42
N LYS A 82 2.16 -5.48 0.40
CA LYS A 82 3.35 -6.15 0.95
C LYS A 82 3.22 -6.35 2.46
N LYS A 83 2.78 -5.34 3.19
CA LYS A 83 2.54 -5.44 4.64
C LYS A 83 1.44 -6.44 4.97
N ASP A 84 0.34 -6.41 4.21
CA ASP A 84 -0.77 -7.35 4.39
C ASP A 84 -0.32 -8.79 4.10
N ALA A 85 0.46 -9.00 3.06
CA ALA A 85 1.03 -10.31 2.75
C ALA A 85 1.97 -10.81 3.84
N GLU A 86 2.80 -9.94 4.43
CA GLU A 86 3.67 -10.29 5.55
C GLU A 86 2.87 -10.65 6.80
N LYS A 87 1.83 -9.87 7.13
CA LYS A 87 0.93 -10.17 8.24
C LYS A 87 0.22 -11.51 8.06
N GLN A 88 -0.26 -11.79 6.86
CA GLN A 88 -0.93 -13.03 6.52
C GLN A 88 0.01 -14.22 6.67
N ARG A 89 1.23 -14.08 6.19
CA ARG A 89 2.27 -15.11 6.31
C ARG A 89 2.64 -15.39 7.77
N LEU A 90 2.76 -14.35 8.59
CA LEU A 90 3.00 -14.49 10.03
C LEU A 90 1.82 -15.16 10.73
N SER A 91 0.60 -14.78 10.39
CA SER A 91 -0.62 -15.38 10.93
C SER A 91 -0.71 -16.87 10.60
N GLU A 92 -0.43 -17.25 9.36
CA GLU A 92 -0.40 -18.65 8.92
C GLU A 92 0.69 -19.44 9.64
N LYS A 93 1.88 -18.85 9.76
CA LYS A 93 3.00 -19.45 10.51
C LYS A 93 2.61 -19.71 11.95
N ASN A 94 2.00 -18.74 12.63
CA ASN A 94 1.57 -18.87 14.00
C ASN A 94 0.49 -19.97 14.16
N LYS A 95 -0.46 -20.04 13.22
CA LYS A 95 -1.46 -21.12 13.21
C LYS A 95 -0.84 -22.50 13.05
N LEU A 96 0.14 -22.63 12.17
CA LEU A 96 0.86 -23.89 11.97
C LEU A 96 1.64 -24.30 13.23
N LEU A 97 2.27 -23.34 13.90
CA LEU A 97 2.97 -23.57 15.16
C LEU A 97 2.03 -24.02 16.27
N GLU A 98 0.84 -23.43 16.36
CA GLU A 98 -0.20 -23.84 17.30
C GLU A 98 -0.68 -25.27 17.06
N ILE A 99 -0.91 -25.61 15.78
CA ILE A 99 -1.34 -26.96 15.38
C ILE A 99 -0.24 -27.97 15.73
N LEU A 100 1.01 -27.63 15.45
CA LEU A 100 2.17 -28.48 15.77
C LEU A 100 2.26 -28.73 17.28
N ALA A 101 2.13 -27.69 18.09
CA ALA A 101 2.16 -27.80 19.55
C ALA A 101 1.03 -28.71 20.07
N LYS A 102 -0.19 -28.56 19.54
CA LYS A 102 -1.31 -29.42 19.90
C LYS A 102 -1.07 -30.88 19.53
N LYS A 103 -0.51 -31.13 18.35
CA LYS A 103 -0.19 -32.50 17.92
C LYS A 103 0.91 -33.12 18.77
N GLU A 104 1.91 -32.36 19.17
CA GLU A 104 2.97 -32.84 20.09
C GLU A 104 2.37 -33.19 21.45
N GLU A 105 1.51 -32.34 22.00
CA GLU A 105 0.80 -32.64 23.26
C GLU A 105 -0.03 -33.92 23.16
N ALA A 106 -0.84 -34.03 22.10
CA ALA A 106 -1.67 -35.22 21.86
C ALA A 106 -0.81 -36.49 21.70
N SER A 107 0.32 -36.37 21.03
CA SER A 107 1.28 -37.49 20.92
C SER A 107 1.85 -37.89 22.27
N LEU A 108 2.17 -36.92 23.12
CA LEU A 108 2.67 -37.17 24.48
C LEU A 108 1.59 -37.79 25.38
N GLU A 109 0.35 -37.30 25.27
CA GLU A 109 -0.82 -37.84 26.02
C GLU A 109 -1.14 -39.28 25.65
N ASN A 110 -0.91 -39.67 24.41
CA ASN A 110 -1.16 -41.02 23.91
C ASN A 110 -0.04 -42.01 24.21
N LEU A 111 1.07 -41.56 24.75
CA LEU A 111 2.17 -42.43 25.13
C LEU A 111 1.86 -43.19 26.41
N SER A 112 2.30 -44.46 26.51
CA SER A 112 2.21 -45.22 27.74
C SER A 112 3.09 -44.60 28.81
N ILE A 113 2.84 -44.95 30.09
CA ILE A 113 3.63 -44.46 31.22
C ILE A 113 5.11 -44.85 31.05
N GLU A 114 5.37 -46.05 30.54
CA GLU A 114 6.72 -46.51 30.26
C GLU A 114 7.44 -45.71 29.20
N GLU A 115 6.73 -45.37 28.12
CA GLU A 115 7.22 -44.51 27.04
C GLU A 115 7.50 -43.10 27.53
N LEU A 116 6.64 -42.53 28.37
CA LEU A 116 6.83 -41.22 28.98
C LEU A 116 8.07 -41.20 29.88
N LYS A 117 8.25 -42.20 30.71
CA LYS A 117 9.44 -42.36 31.58
C LYS A 117 10.72 -42.47 30.76
N LYS A 118 10.66 -43.19 29.65
CA LYS A 118 11.77 -43.35 28.72
C LYS A 118 12.15 -42.03 28.06
N LYS A 119 11.19 -41.24 27.64
CA LYS A 119 11.41 -39.91 27.07
C LYS A 119 11.99 -38.92 28.08
N ILE A 120 11.52 -38.96 29.32
CA ILE A 120 12.03 -38.14 30.41
C ILE A 120 13.49 -38.50 30.66
N ALA A 121 13.84 -39.79 30.68
CA ALA A 121 15.21 -40.26 30.84
C ALA A 121 16.13 -39.79 29.68
N GLU A 122 15.63 -39.77 28.47
CA GLU A 122 16.36 -39.25 27.30
C GLU A 122 16.62 -37.74 27.36
N LEU A 123 15.73 -36.97 28.02
CA LEU A 123 15.87 -35.52 28.19
C LEU A 123 16.79 -35.14 29.36
N GLU A 124 17.02 -36.05 30.29
CA GLU A 124 17.99 -35.85 31.35
C GLU A 124 19.43 -36.12 30.86
#